data_6b74ecfe2cf74a06233e47c537bb671f
#
_entry.id   6b74ecfe2cf74a06233e47c537bb671f
#
_cell.length_a   1.000
_cell.length_b   1.000
_cell.length_c   1.000
_cell.angle_alpha   90.00
_cell.angle_beta   90.00
_cell.angle_gamma   90.00
#
_symmetry.space_group_name_H-M   'P 1'
#
loop_
_entity.id
_entity.type
_entity.pdbx_description
1 polymer ?
#
loop_
_entity_poly.entity_id
_entity_poly.type
_entity_poly.pdbx_seq_one_letter_code
_entity_poly.pdbx_strand_id
1 'polypeptide(L)'
;MFEGQKTINGKNMRTHYCGEVNEDLIDQTIEVAGWCHRRRDHGGVIFIDLRDRAGLLQIVVDPDTEAAFALAERVRSEYVIKIKGRVRNRPEGTTNASLSSGQVEVLCKELEILNAAETPPFVLDDADLSEEVRLKYRYVDLRRPVMQQRMLLRSKVIRELRRFLDERGFLDMETPVLTKATPEGARDYLVPSRTHPGSVFALPQSPQLFKQLLMMSGFDRYYQVARCFRDEDLRADRQPEFTQLDIETSFLDEAEIMSMMEQMLRELFKNVMNTDLPDPFPRMTYAESIEKYGVDRPDLRVPLELVDLADIMKDVEFKVFSGPAQDPKGRIVALKVPKGCDLSRKQIDDYTGFVGRYGAKGLAYIKVNTVTDGRDGLQSPILKFLPDEVISQLIKRTGVADGDLIFFGAGSAHTVNESMAALRVRLGHDLGLAEAGWRPVWIVDFPMFEWDDKANRYTALHHPFTAPASDSPAELKDKAATMLSRAYDVVLNGSEIGGGSIRIHKTDIQETVFGLLGIDEEEARDKFGFLLDALKYGCPPHGGIAFGLDRLVMLLAGAESIRDVMAFPKTQTASCPPTQAPSGVADSQLKDLGLRRRKTQAEIDAEKTG
;
A
#
# COMPACT_ATOMS: atom_id res chain seq x y z
N MET A 1 10.30 -12.71 -22.40
CA MET A 1 11.27 -12.58 -23.48
C MET A 1 10.97 -11.30 -24.24
N PHE A 2 11.83 -10.32 -24.18
CA PHE A 2 11.72 -9.16 -25.06
C PHE A 2 12.33 -9.57 -26.39
N GLU A 3 11.50 -9.79 -27.40
CA GLU A 3 11.98 -9.97 -28.76
C GLU A 3 12.88 -8.79 -29.13
N GLY A 4 14.03 -9.12 -29.76
CA GLY A 4 15.10 -8.20 -30.04
C GLY A 4 14.63 -6.86 -30.62
N GLN A 5 15.13 -5.77 -30.06
CA GLN A 5 14.87 -4.42 -30.53
C GLN A 5 15.16 -4.34 -32.04
N LYS A 6 14.08 -4.29 -32.84
CA LYS A 6 14.20 -3.91 -34.26
C LYS A 6 14.75 -2.48 -34.29
N THR A 7 15.93 -2.33 -34.85
CA THR A 7 16.64 -1.09 -35.09
C THR A 7 15.76 -0.05 -35.79
N ILE A 8 15.44 1.02 -35.10
CA ILE A 8 15.03 2.27 -35.75
C ILE A 8 16.35 3.01 -36.13
N ASN A 9 16.65 3.07 -37.43
CA ASN A 9 17.81 3.77 -38.00
C ASN A 9 19.22 3.33 -37.54
N GLY A 10 19.61 2.06 -37.69
CA GLY A 10 20.98 1.67 -38.05
C GLY A 10 22.16 1.98 -37.11
N LYS A 11 21.96 2.56 -35.90
CA LYS A 11 23.02 2.82 -34.91
C LYS A 11 22.53 2.62 -33.52
N ASN A 12 22.38 1.37 -33.11
CA ASN A 12 22.26 1.06 -31.68
C ASN A 12 23.64 1.19 -31.03
N MET A 13 23.73 1.90 -29.89
CA MET A 13 24.97 1.97 -29.11
C MET A 13 25.32 0.60 -28.45
N ARG A 14 24.40 -0.34 -28.42
CA ARG A 14 24.58 -1.72 -27.92
C ARG A 14 23.74 -2.70 -28.71
N THR A 15 24.23 -3.94 -28.84
CA THR A 15 23.50 -5.05 -29.48
C THR A 15 22.73 -5.88 -28.45
N HIS A 16 23.24 -6.00 -27.22
CA HIS A 16 22.69 -6.83 -26.13
C HIS A 16 22.70 -6.10 -24.79
N TYR A 17 21.79 -6.49 -23.91
CA TYR A 17 21.88 -6.13 -22.49
C TYR A 17 22.84 -7.07 -21.76
N CYS A 18 23.49 -6.56 -20.69
CA CYS A 18 24.50 -7.30 -19.94
C CYS A 18 23.98 -8.64 -19.39
N GLY A 19 22.76 -8.64 -18.80
CA GLY A 19 22.17 -9.83 -18.22
C GLY A 19 21.57 -10.82 -19.24
N GLU A 20 21.51 -10.46 -20.52
CA GLU A 20 20.99 -11.32 -21.62
C GLU A 20 22.11 -12.07 -22.36
N VAL A 21 23.37 -11.72 -22.08
CA VAL A 21 24.52 -12.42 -22.71
C VAL A 21 24.69 -13.81 -22.10
N ASN A 22 24.62 -14.81 -22.93
CA ASN A 22 24.66 -16.23 -22.55
C ASN A 22 25.54 -17.06 -23.50
N GLU A 23 25.56 -18.37 -23.32
CA GLU A 23 26.38 -19.32 -24.10
C GLU A 23 26.03 -19.37 -25.59
N ASP A 24 24.80 -19.00 -25.98
CA ASP A 24 24.39 -18.99 -27.42
C ASP A 24 25.15 -17.92 -28.22
N LEU A 25 25.77 -16.97 -27.54
CA LEU A 25 26.52 -15.86 -28.13
C LEU A 25 28.05 -16.13 -28.18
N ILE A 26 28.51 -17.32 -27.78
CA ILE A 26 29.94 -17.64 -27.77
C ILE A 26 30.51 -17.43 -29.20
N ASP A 27 31.73 -16.88 -29.23
CA ASP A 27 32.49 -16.47 -30.42
C ASP A 27 31.89 -15.31 -31.22
N GLN A 28 30.70 -14.83 -30.89
CA GLN A 28 30.13 -13.64 -31.51
C GLN A 28 30.79 -12.35 -30.94
N THR A 29 30.94 -11.36 -31.81
CA THR A 29 31.35 -10.02 -31.41
C THR A 29 30.09 -9.19 -31.11
N ILE A 30 29.97 -8.72 -29.87
CA ILE A 30 28.83 -7.92 -29.39
C ILE A 30 29.27 -6.52 -28.94
N GLU A 31 28.31 -5.62 -28.89
CA GLU A 31 28.46 -4.30 -28.26
C GLU A 31 27.53 -4.23 -27.05
N VAL A 32 28.09 -3.85 -25.89
CA VAL A 32 27.36 -3.67 -24.63
C VAL A 32 27.73 -2.30 -24.04
N ALA A 33 26.80 -1.66 -23.35
CA ALA A 33 27.03 -0.38 -22.69
C ALA A 33 26.30 -0.33 -21.34
N GLY A 34 26.93 0.25 -20.35
CA GLY A 34 26.40 0.32 -19.00
C GLY A 34 27.33 1.04 -18.05
N TRP A 35 27.13 0.84 -16.76
CA TRP A 35 27.93 1.39 -15.68
C TRP A 35 28.97 0.40 -15.22
N CYS A 36 30.21 0.85 -14.99
CA CYS A 36 31.24 0.06 -14.32
C CYS A 36 30.85 -0.13 -12.85
N HIS A 37 30.34 -1.31 -12.50
CA HIS A 37 30.00 -1.66 -11.12
C HIS A 37 31.23 -1.87 -10.27
N ARG A 38 32.18 -2.65 -10.77
CA ARG A 38 33.47 -2.93 -10.12
C ARG A 38 34.58 -3.12 -11.16
N ARG A 39 35.78 -2.59 -10.84
CA ARG A 39 37.00 -2.84 -11.59
C ARG A 39 38.00 -3.58 -10.68
N ARG A 40 38.64 -4.60 -11.19
CA ARG A 40 39.69 -5.37 -10.54
C ARG A 40 40.86 -5.51 -11.48
N ASP A 41 42.09 -5.45 -10.94
CA ASP A 41 43.34 -5.68 -11.65
C ASP A 41 43.98 -6.93 -11.04
N HIS A 42 44.19 -7.95 -11.87
CA HIS A 42 44.80 -9.22 -11.44
C HIS A 42 45.97 -9.57 -12.37
N GLY A 43 47.17 -9.20 -11.94
CA GLY A 43 48.38 -9.63 -12.65
C GLY A 43 48.52 -9.09 -14.07
N GLY A 44 48.02 -7.87 -14.31
CA GLY A 44 48.09 -7.23 -15.63
C GLY A 44 46.91 -7.47 -16.55
N VAL A 45 45.86 -8.15 -16.08
CA VAL A 45 44.57 -8.26 -16.77
C VAL A 45 43.52 -7.48 -15.99
N ILE A 46 42.76 -6.62 -16.64
CA ILE A 46 41.71 -5.84 -15.99
C ILE A 46 40.35 -6.49 -16.20
N PHE A 47 39.65 -6.73 -15.10
CA PHE A 47 38.28 -7.22 -15.06
C PHE A 47 37.34 -6.07 -14.72
N ILE A 48 36.28 -5.90 -15.52
CA ILE A 48 35.22 -4.92 -15.27
C ILE A 48 33.89 -5.66 -15.17
N ASP A 49 33.19 -5.51 -14.07
CA ASP A 49 31.80 -5.92 -13.97
C ASP A 49 30.94 -4.79 -14.52
N LEU A 50 30.43 -4.95 -15.74
CA LEU A 50 29.57 -3.98 -16.40
C LEU A 50 28.12 -4.25 -16.02
N ARG A 51 27.41 -3.20 -15.59
CA ARG A 51 26.02 -3.27 -15.11
C ARG A 51 25.09 -2.49 -16.03
N ASP A 52 23.96 -3.09 -16.35
CA ASP A 52 22.79 -2.40 -16.86
C ASP A 52 21.50 -2.89 -16.14
N ARG A 53 20.31 -2.53 -16.64
CA ARG A 53 19.04 -2.91 -16.03
C ARG A 53 18.74 -4.42 -16.06
N ALA A 54 19.39 -5.18 -16.96
CA ALA A 54 19.19 -6.61 -17.10
C ALA A 54 20.14 -7.43 -16.21
N GLY A 55 21.24 -6.83 -15.74
CA GLY A 55 22.17 -7.52 -14.86
C GLY A 55 23.62 -7.08 -15.00
N LEU A 56 24.51 -7.98 -14.58
CA LEU A 56 25.96 -7.81 -14.61
C LEU A 56 26.57 -8.69 -15.70
N LEU A 57 27.62 -8.21 -16.35
CA LEU A 57 28.44 -8.95 -17.31
C LEU A 57 29.91 -8.70 -17.03
N GLN A 58 30.72 -9.76 -16.94
CA GLN A 58 32.15 -9.62 -16.80
C GLN A 58 32.81 -9.28 -18.13
N ILE A 59 33.58 -8.23 -18.13
CA ILE A 59 34.42 -7.80 -19.24
C ILE A 59 35.88 -8.06 -18.87
N VAL A 60 36.62 -8.67 -19.77
CA VAL A 60 38.07 -8.92 -19.61
C VAL A 60 38.79 -8.03 -20.57
N VAL A 61 39.70 -7.19 -20.08
CA VAL A 61 40.56 -6.33 -20.88
C VAL A 61 41.99 -6.82 -20.75
N ASP A 62 42.48 -7.36 -21.84
CA ASP A 62 43.81 -7.96 -21.95
C ASP A 62 44.83 -6.86 -22.35
N PRO A 63 46.07 -6.85 -21.83
CA PRO A 63 47.10 -5.93 -22.23
C PRO A 63 47.45 -5.97 -23.74
N ASP A 64 47.16 -7.10 -24.42
CA ASP A 64 47.34 -7.21 -25.87
C ASP A 64 46.46 -6.21 -26.69
N THR A 65 45.43 -5.65 -26.06
CA THR A 65 44.60 -4.57 -26.62
C THR A 65 45.00 -3.22 -26.03
N GLU A 66 46.20 -2.74 -26.35
CA GLU A 66 46.85 -1.56 -25.72
C GLU A 66 45.92 -0.37 -25.55
N ALA A 67 45.17 0.04 -26.59
CA ALA A 67 44.28 1.20 -26.56
C ALA A 67 43.11 1.01 -25.58
N ALA A 68 42.49 -0.15 -25.55
CA ALA A 68 41.41 -0.46 -24.62
C ALA A 68 41.94 -0.61 -23.20
N PHE A 69 43.11 -1.23 -23.03
CA PHE A 69 43.76 -1.42 -21.75
C PHE A 69 44.10 -0.07 -21.07
N ALA A 70 44.73 0.85 -21.78
CA ALA A 70 45.03 2.19 -21.29
C ALA A 70 43.80 2.98 -20.84
N LEU A 71 42.66 2.78 -21.52
CA LEU A 71 41.39 3.35 -21.07
C LEU A 71 40.84 2.62 -19.86
N ALA A 72 40.94 1.28 -19.81
CA ALA A 72 40.45 0.47 -18.70
C ALA A 72 41.19 0.80 -17.37
N GLU A 73 42.48 1.14 -17.42
CA GLU A 73 43.23 1.63 -16.25
C GLU A 73 42.61 2.89 -15.62
N ARG A 74 41.96 3.73 -16.42
CA ARG A 74 41.33 4.99 -16.01
C ARG A 74 39.89 4.82 -15.53
N VAL A 75 39.23 3.72 -15.89
CA VAL A 75 37.85 3.44 -15.48
C VAL A 75 37.74 3.36 -13.96
N ARG A 76 36.71 3.97 -13.40
CA ARG A 76 36.35 3.93 -11.97
C ARG A 76 34.90 3.50 -11.83
N SER A 77 34.50 3.20 -10.59
CA SER A 77 33.11 2.86 -10.28
C SER A 77 32.14 3.89 -10.82
N GLU A 78 31.02 3.42 -11.37
CA GLU A 78 29.92 4.19 -11.95
C GLU A 78 30.28 4.97 -13.23
N TYR A 79 31.49 4.82 -13.80
CA TYR A 79 31.75 5.30 -15.16
C TYR A 79 30.80 4.64 -16.14
N VAL A 80 30.24 5.40 -17.07
CA VAL A 80 29.46 4.88 -18.19
C VAL A 80 30.40 4.54 -19.33
N ILE A 81 30.43 3.27 -19.69
CA ILE A 81 31.36 2.77 -20.72
C ILE A 81 30.62 1.96 -21.78
N LYS A 82 31.17 1.96 -22.97
CA LYS A 82 30.77 1.08 -24.07
C LYS A 82 31.90 0.11 -24.39
N ILE A 83 31.57 -1.13 -24.58
CA ILE A 83 32.50 -2.23 -24.86
C ILE A 83 32.06 -2.90 -26.15
N LYS A 84 33.02 -3.15 -27.05
CA LYS A 84 32.88 -4.09 -28.14
C LYS A 84 33.86 -5.21 -27.96
N GLY A 85 33.40 -6.45 -27.97
CA GLY A 85 34.25 -7.58 -27.68
C GLY A 85 33.61 -8.92 -28.07
N ARG A 86 34.42 -9.98 -27.98
CA ARG A 86 34.01 -11.34 -28.28
C ARG A 86 33.53 -12.04 -27.03
N VAL A 87 32.37 -12.68 -27.09
CA VAL A 87 31.86 -13.54 -26.01
C VAL A 87 32.66 -14.83 -25.97
N ARG A 88 33.06 -15.27 -24.78
CA ARG A 88 33.71 -16.56 -24.55
C ARG A 88 33.24 -17.18 -23.23
N ASN A 89 33.46 -18.48 -23.09
CA ASN A 89 33.28 -19.12 -21.78
C ASN A 89 34.24 -18.56 -20.75
N ARG A 90 33.79 -18.43 -19.50
CA ARG A 90 34.72 -18.21 -18.40
C ARG A 90 35.67 -19.40 -18.24
N PRO A 91 36.92 -19.18 -17.79
CA PRO A 91 37.83 -20.27 -17.47
C PRO A 91 37.18 -21.23 -16.45
N GLU A 92 37.58 -22.51 -16.52
CA GLU A 92 37.11 -23.55 -15.61
C GLU A 92 37.34 -23.12 -14.14
N GLY A 93 36.34 -23.33 -13.29
CA GLY A 93 36.38 -22.92 -11.86
C GLY A 93 36.10 -21.43 -11.59
N THR A 94 35.84 -20.59 -12.61
CA THR A 94 35.53 -19.15 -12.45
C THR A 94 34.09 -18.78 -12.78
N THR A 95 33.24 -19.76 -13.05
CA THR A 95 31.81 -19.56 -13.31
C THR A 95 31.10 -19.00 -12.06
N ASN A 96 30.10 -18.13 -12.27
CA ASN A 96 29.35 -17.52 -11.19
C ASN A 96 27.84 -17.80 -11.35
N ALA A 97 27.34 -18.80 -10.65
CA ALA A 97 25.92 -19.21 -10.71
C ALA A 97 24.92 -18.14 -10.20
N SER A 98 25.40 -17.10 -9.52
CA SER A 98 24.52 -16.02 -9.04
C SER A 98 24.20 -14.97 -10.13
N LEU A 99 24.88 -15.01 -11.27
CA LEU A 99 24.68 -14.10 -12.39
C LEU A 99 24.03 -14.84 -13.57
N SER A 100 23.07 -14.23 -14.24
CA SER A 100 22.49 -14.78 -15.48
C SER A 100 23.52 -14.97 -16.59
N SER A 101 24.52 -14.09 -16.66
CA SER A 101 25.67 -14.17 -17.58
C SER A 101 26.87 -14.91 -17.02
N GLY A 102 26.72 -15.63 -15.90
CA GLY A 102 27.82 -16.13 -15.09
C GLY A 102 28.66 -17.26 -15.73
N GLN A 103 28.21 -17.87 -16.83
CA GLN A 103 28.96 -18.86 -17.60
C GLN A 103 29.91 -18.21 -18.62
N VAL A 104 29.61 -16.98 -19.03
CA VAL A 104 30.34 -16.28 -20.10
C VAL A 104 30.99 -14.98 -19.63
N GLU A 105 31.90 -14.50 -20.42
CA GLU A 105 32.54 -13.21 -20.27
C GLU A 105 32.83 -12.60 -21.66
N VAL A 106 33.07 -11.29 -21.73
CA VAL A 106 33.42 -10.62 -22.97
C VAL A 106 34.88 -10.23 -22.97
N LEU A 107 35.64 -10.79 -23.92
CA LEU A 107 37.00 -10.36 -24.20
C LEU A 107 36.94 -9.04 -24.97
N CYS A 108 37.35 -7.95 -24.33
CA CYS A 108 37.27 -6.60 -24.85
C CYS A 108 38.21 -6.43 -26.06
N LYS A 109 37.71 -5.82 -27.12
CA LYS A 109 38.48 -5.35 -28.29
C LYS A 109 38.55 -3.84 -28.34
N GLU A 110 37.43 -3.19 -28.04
CA GLU A 110 37.31 -1.73 -28.05
C GLU A 110 36.59 -1.29 -26.78
N LEU A 111 37.10 -0.25 -26.13
CA LEU A 111 36.51 0.37 -24.96
C LEU A 111 36.38 1.89 -25.22
N GLU A 112 35.22 2.43 -24.90
CA GLU A 112 34.94 3.86 -24.95
C GLU A 112 34.39 4.31 -23.59
N ILE A 113 34.94 5.39 -23.01
CA ILE A 113 34.40 6.05 -21.84
C ILE A 113 33.38 7.08 -22.32
N LEU A 114 32.09 6.76 -22.16
CA LEU A 114 31.00 7.66 -22.58
C LEU A 114 30.83 8.81 -21.59
N ASN A 115 31.02 8.52 -20.29
CA ASN A 115 30.95 9.51 -19.23
C ASN A 115 31.78 9.07 -18.02
N ALA A 116 32.61 9.97 -17.51
CA ALA A 116 33.36 9.74 -16.27
C ALA A 116 32.52 10.21 -15.07
N ALA A 117 32.34 9.36 -14.09
CA ALA A 117 31.61 9.69 -12.87
C ALA A 117 32.55 10.24 -11.79
N GLU A 118 32.04 11.14 -10.96
CA GLU A 118 32.64 11.40 -9.65
C GLU A 118 32.37 10.21 -8.71
N THR A 119 33.06 10.20 -7.57
CA THR A 119 32.83 9.17 -6.55
C THR A 119 31.38 9.22 -6.08
N PRO A 120 30.63 8.12 -6.20
CA PRO A 120 29.23 8.09 -5.74
C PRO A 120 29.10 8.43 -4.25
N PRO A 121 27.98 9.01 -3.82
CA PRO A 121 27.76 9.42 -2.43
C PRO A 121 27.70 8.23 -1.46
N PHE A 122 27.50 7.01 -1.98
CA PHE A 122 27.50 5.75 -1.23
C PHE A 122 27.82 4.58 -2.16
N VAL A 123 28.19 3.46 -1.55
CA VAL A 123 28.40 2.19 -2.28
C VAL A 123 27.06 1.54 -2.56
N LEU A 124 26.81 1.12 -3.80
CA LEU A 124 25.52 0.55 -4.21
C LEU A 124 25.14 -0.76 -3.50
N ASP A 125 26.15 -1.52 -3.07
CA ASP A 125 25.95 -2.78 -2.36
C ASP A 125 25.79 -2.62 -0.83
N ASP A 126 25.87 -1.37 -0.33
CA ASP A 126 25.68 -1.09 1.09
C ASP A 126 24.22 -1.34 1.52
N ALA A 127 24.00 -2.23 2.49
CA ALA A 127 22.68 -2.58 3.00
C ALA A 127 22.15 -1.56 4.01
N ASP A 128 23.03 -0.84 4.72
CA ASP A 128 22.68 -0.02 5.89
C ASP A 128 22.50 1.48 5.59
N LEU A 129 22.12 1.80 4.37
CA LEU A 129 21.88 3.19 3.97
C LEU A 129 20.62 3.77 4.60
N SER A 130 20.77 4.93 5.24
CA SER A 130 19.63 5.67 5.79
C SER A 130 18.64 6.09 4.69
N GLU A 131 17.36 6.15 5.01
CA GLU A 131 16.33 6.59 4.07
C GLU A 131 16.59 8.00 3.53
N GLU A 132 17.09 8.92 4.38
CA GLU A 132 17.41 10.29 4.00
C GLU A 132 18.45 10.35 2.88
N VAL A 133 19.56 9.60 3.00
CA VAL A 133 20.61 9.54 1.98
C VAL A 133 20.08 8.91 0.70
N ARG A 134 19.31 7.81 0.80
CA ARG A 134 18.68 7.14 -0.33
C ARG A 134 17.72 8.05 -1.08
N LEU A 135 16.91 8.84 -0.38
CA LEU A 135 15.95 9.76 -0.99
C LEU A 135 16.65 10.99 -1.60
N LYS A 136 17.72 11.50 -0.97
CA LYS A 136 18.50 12.62 -1.49
C LYS A 136 19.18 12.28 -2.82
N TYR A 137 19.78 11.11 -2.90
CA TYR A 137 20.47 10.62 -4.10
C TYR A 137 19.67 9.52 -4.80
N ARG A 138 18.36 9.68 -4.90
CA ARG A 138 17.44 8.65 -5.38
C ARG A 138 17.80 8.11 -6.77
N TYR A 139 18.32 8.94 -7.66
CA TYR A 139 18.78 8.53 -9.00
C TYR A 139 20.01 7.60 -8.95
N VAL A 140 20.77 7.60 -7.86
CA VAL A 140 21.83 6.62 -7.59
C VAL A 140 21.25 5.38 -6.88
N ASP A 141 20.40 5.57 -5.86
CA ASP A 141 19.73 4.49 -5.14
C ASP A 141 18.93 3.56 -6.08
N LEU A 142 18.28 4.13 -7.10
CA LEU A 142 17.56 3.37 -8.13
C LEU A 142 18.46 2.46 -8.99
N ARG A 143 19.79 2.61 -8.93
CA ARG A 143 20.75 1.69 -9.59
C ARG A 143 21.00 0.43 -8.78
N ARG A 144 20.63 0.41 -7.50
CA ARG A 144 20.83 -0.77 -6.62
C ARG A 144 19.96 -1.94 -7.12
N PRO A 145 20.49 -3.19 -7.07
CA PRO A 145 19.74 -4.35 -7.57
C PRO A 145 18.34 -4.51 -6.97
N VAL A 146 18.21 -4.30 -5.65
CA VAL A 146 16.91 -4.37 -4.96
C VAL A 146 15.92 -3.34 -5.49
N MET A 147 16.36 -2.12 -5.77
CA MET A 147 15.51 -1.06 -6.30
C MET A 147 15.15 -1.32 -7.77
N GLN A 148 16.10 -1.79 -8.57
CA GLN A 148 15.84 -2.23 -9.95
C GLN A 148 14.76 -3.31 -10.00
N GLN A 149 14.88 -4.35 -9.17
CA GLN A 149 13.90 -5.43 -9.07
C GLN A 149 12.51 -4.92 -8.70
N ARG A 150 12.42 -4.02 -7.71
CA ARG A 150 11.14 -3.42 -7.28
C ARG A 150 10.48 -2.59 -8.39
N MET A 151 11.25 -1.79 -9.13
CA MET A 151 10.71 -1.00 -10.24
C MET A 151 10.29 -1.88 -11.42
N LEU A 152 11.06 -2.92 -11.73
CA LEU A 152 10.70 -3.91 -12.76
C LEU A 152 9.45 -4.70 -12.38
N LEU A 153 9.33 -5.10 -11.10
CA LEU A 153 8.13 -5.76 -10.57
C LEU A 153 6.91 -4.84 -10.72
N ARG A 154 7.02 -3.57 -10.31
CA ARG A 154 5.94 -2.58 -10.48
C ARG A 154 5.50 -2.47 -11.95
N SER A 155 6.46 -2.37 -12.87
CA SER A 155 6.18 -2.30 -14.30
C SER A 155 5.47 -3.57 -14.80
N LYS A 156 5.90 -4.75 -14.33
CA LYS A 156 5.29 -6.03 -14.69
C LYS A 156 3.86 -6.13 -14.16
N VAL A 157 3.63 -5.73 -12.92
CA VAL A 157 2.29 -5.72 -12.30
C VAL A 157 1.33 -4.84 -13.10
N ILE A 158 1.71 -3.60 -13.39
CA ILE A 158 0.85 -2.66 -14.14
C ILE A 158 0.54 -3.21 -15.54
N ARG A 159 1.50 -3.80 -16.21
CA ARG A 159 1.30 -4.40 -17.54
C ARG A 159 0.31 -5.57 -17.50
N GLU A 160 0.40 -6.45 -16.51
CA GLU A 160 -0.50 -7.59 -16.38
C GLU A 160 -1.93 -7.15 -16.04
N LEU A 161 -2.10 -6.16 -15.18
CA LEU A 161 -3.41 -5.60 -14.86
C LEU A 161 -4.07 -4.97 -16.11
N ARG A 162 -3.31 -4.17 -16.88
CA ARG A 162 -3.81 -3.61 -18.15
C ARG A 162 -4.17 -4.70 -19.15
N ARG A 163 -3.30 -5.71 -19.34
CA ARG A 163 -3.58 -6.83 -20.23
C ARG A 163 -4.90 -7.52 -19.89
N PHE A 164 -5.12 -7.82 -18.60
CA PHE A 164 -6.36 -8.46 -18.12
C PHE A 164 -7.60 -7.65 -18.46
N LEU A 165 -7.55 -6.34 -18.24
CA LEU A 165 -8.68 -5.43 -18.47
C LEU A 165 -8.93 -5.19 -19.96
N ASP A 166 -7.87 -4.97 -20.75
CA ASP A 166 -7.96 -4.79 -22.21
C ASP A 166 -8.60 -6.02 -22.89
N GLU A 167 -8.18 -7.23 -22.50
CA GLU A 167 -8.73 -8.49 -23.02
C GLU A 167 -10.22 -8.69 -22.70
N ARG A 168 -10.75 -7.96 -21.70
CA ARG A 168 -12.16 -7.99 -21.28
C ARG A 168 -12.96 -6.78 -21.75
N GLY A 169 -12.40 -5.99 -22.66
CA GLY A 169 -13.07 -4.86 -23.30
C GLY A 169 -13.22 -3.63 -22.41
N PHE A 170 -12.39 -3.50 -21.37
CA PHE A 170 -12.28 -2.24 -20.64
C PHE A 170 -11.51 -1.21 -21.45
N LEU A 171 -11.91 0.05 -21.28
CA LEU A 171 -11.30 1.19 -21.96
C LEU A 171 -10.42 1.97 -20.97
N ASP A 172 -9.13 2.13 -21.30
CA ASP A 172 -8.20 3.00 -20.55
C ASP A 172 -8.50 4.46 -20.93
N MET A 173 -9.15 5.19 -20.02
CA MET A 173 -9.61 6.57 -20.28
C MET A 173 -9.07 7.52 -19.21
N GLU A 174 -8.40 8.58 -19.66
CA GLU A 174 -7.88 9.62 -18.77
C GLU A 174 -8.98 10.54 -18.27
N THR A 175 -8.87 10.95 -17.02
CA THR A 175 -9.75 11.92 -16.37
C THR A 175 -8.95 13.18 -15.98
N PRO A 176 -9.61 14.34 -15.80
CA PRO A 176 -8.91 15.58 -15.47
C PRO A 176 -8.12 15.49 -14.15
N VAL A 177 -6.89 16.03 -14.16
CA VAL A 177 -6.07 16.25 -12.96
C VAL A 177 -6.37 17.63 -12.34
N LEU A 178 -6.69 18.64 -13.16
CA LEU A 178 -7.19 19.92 -12.68
C LEU A 178 -8.71 19.87 -12.61
N THR A 179 -9.26 19.74 -11.40
CA THR A 179 -10.70 19.56 -11.18
C THR A 179 -11.22 20.52 -10.11
N LYS A 180 -12.49 20.40 -9.77
CA LYS A 180 -13.12 21.09 -8.65
C LYS A 180 -12.80 20.35 -7.34
N ALA A 181 -12.62 21.08 -6.25
CA ALA A 181 -12.51 20.50 -4.91
C ALA A 181 -13.78 19.70 -4.57
N THR A 182 -13.61 18.45 -4.17
CA THR A 182 -14.70 17.55 -3.79
C THR A 182 -14.34 16.86 -2.47
N PRO A 183 -15.21 16.93 -1.44
CA PRO A 183 -14.91 16.33 -0.14
C PRO A 183 -15.08 14.80 -0.22
N GLU A 184 -13.96 14.09 -0.44
CA GLU A 184 -13.91 12.62 -0.44
C GLU A 184 -13.24 12.05 0.84
N GLY A 185 -13.10 12.87 1.89
CA GLY A 185 -12.53 12.47 3.18
C GLY A 185 -11.18 13.10 3.52
N ALA A 186 -10.26 13.26 2.56
CA ALA A 186 -8.99 13.94 2.74
C ALA A 186 -9.09 15.44 2.43
N ARG A 187 -8.03 16.20 2.75
CA ARG A 187 -7.88 17.58 2.27
C ARG A 187 -7.36 17.58 0.83
N ASP A 188 -7.83 18.53 0.03
CA ASP A 188 -7.42 18.71 -1.35
C ASP A 188 -6.15 19.55 -1.46
N TYR A 189 -5.27 19.22 -2.41
CA TYR A 189 -4.23 20.12 -2.89
C TYR A 189 -4.85 21.14 -3.85
N LEU A 190 -4.68 22.44 -3.57
CA LEU A 190 -5.26 23.53 -4.35
C LEU A 190 -4.24 24.15 -5.31
N VAL A 191 -4.66 24.37 -6.55
CA VAL A 191 -3.84 24.98 -7.60
C VAL A 191 -4.50 26.29 -8.05
N PRO A 192 -3.91 27.46 -7.78
CA PRO A 192 -4.47 28.75 -8.16
C PRO A 192 -4.58 28.91 -9.68
N SER A 193 -5.67 29.51 -10.15
CA SER A 193 -5.91 29.78 -11.57
C SER A 193 -5.48 31.19 -11.95
N ARG A 194 -4.54 31.31 -12.88
CA ARG A 194 -4.12 32.61 -13.44
C ARG A 194 -5.21 33.27 -14.28
N THR A 195 -6.00 32.46 -14.99
CA THR A 195 -7.06 32.96 -15.91
C THR A 195 -8.36 33.28 -15.20
N HIS A 196 -8.53 32.81 -13.97
CA HIS A 196 -9.70 33.07 -13.13
C HIS A 196 -9.22 33.54 -11.74
N PRO A 197 -8.88 34.84 -11.60
CA PRO A 197 -8.36 35.37 -10.34
C PRO A 197 -9.32 35.11 -9.16
N GLY A 198 -8.76 34.63 -8.04
CA GLY A 198 -9.53 34.25 -6.86
C GLY A 198 -10.14 32.85 -6.91
N SER A 199 -10.03 32.14 -8.02
CA SER A 199 -10.47 30.75 -8.15
C SER A 199 -9.29 29.79 -8.13
N VAL A 200 -9.55 28.56 -7.70
CA VAL A 200 -8.56 27.49 -7.62
C VAL A 200 -9.09 26.23 -8.29
N PHE A 201 -8.19 25.44 -8.88
CA PHE A 201 -8.40 24.02 -9.15
C PHE A 201 -8.00 23.22 -7.92
N ALA A 202 -8.54 22.03 -7.79
CA ALA A 202 -8.05 21.01 -6.87
C ALA A 202 -7.40 19.85 -7.65
N LEU A 203 -6.40 19.20 -7.04
CA LEU A 203 -5.89 17.93 -7.54
C LEU A 203 -6.81 16.79 -7.05
N PRO A 204 -7.15 15.80 -7.88
CA PRO A 204 -8.15 14.79 -7.55
C PRO A 204 -7.67 13.83 -6.46
N GLN A 205 -8.51 13.55 -5.48
CA GLN A 205 -8.27 12.50 -4.49
C GLN A 205 -8.45 11.11 -5.10
N SER A 206 -9.33 11.00 -6.09
CA SER A 206 -9.57 9.85 -6.96
C SER A 206 -10.34 10.31 -8.20
N PRO A 207 -10.45 9.52 -9.28
CA PRO A 207 -11.29 9.83 -10.43
C PRO A 207 -12.78 9.51 -10.20
N GLN A 208 -13.25 9.36 -8.95
CA GLN A 208 -14.57 8.81 -8.58
C GLN A 208 -15.74 9.46 -9.35
N LEU A 209 -15.80 10.78 -9.40
CA LEU A 209 -16.92 11.47 -10.04
C LEU A 209 -16.88 11.33 -11.57
N PHE A 210 -15.70 11.39 -12.15
CA PHE A 210 -15.53 11.28 -13.60
C PHE A 210 -15.79 9.86 -14.11
N LYS A 211 -15.37 8.82 -13.38
CA LYS A 211 -15.66 7.45 -13.80
C LYS A 211 -17.16 7.14 -13.76
N GLN A 212 -17.92 7.73 -12.82
CA GLN A 212 -19.39 7.64 -12.83
C GLN A 212 -19.99 8.39 -14.04
N LEU A 213 -19.48 9.60 -14.36
CA LEU A 213 -19.91 10.32 -15.56
C LEU A 213 -19.65 9.53 -16.84
N LEU A 214 -18.54 8.78 -16.91
CA LEU A 214 -18.24 7.90 -18.05
C LEU A 214 -19.27 6.76 -18.18
N MET A 215 -19.72 6.19 -17.06
CA MET A 215 -20.82 5.20 -17.09
C MET A 215 -22.12 5.83 -17.62
N MET A 216 -22.47 7.05 -17.15
CA MET A 216 -23.62 7.80 -17.64
C MET A 216 -23.49 8.21 -19.12
N SER A 217 -22.26 8.26 -19.63
CA SER A 217 -21.96 8.56 -21.03
C SER A 217 -21.99 7.31 -21.93
N GLY A 218 -22.28 6.12 -21.38
CA GLY A 218 -22.41 4.88 -22.14
C GLY A 218 -21.11 4.10 -22.33
N PHE A 219 -20.07 4.39 -21.56
CA PHE A 219 -18.83 3.61 -21.54
C PHE A 219 -18.94 2.52 -20.46
N ASP A 220 -19.43 1.36 -20.80
CA ASP A 220 -19.79 0.28 -19.88
C ASP A 220 -18.66 -0.28 -19.03
N ARG A 221 -17.42 -0.16 -19.50
CA ARG A 221 -16.23 -0.71 -18.84
C ARG A 221 -15.08 0.26 -18.95
N TYR A 222 -14.76 0.88 -17.84
CA TYR A 222 -13.71 1.87 -17.72
C TYR A 222 -12.62 1.35 -16.78
N TYR A 223 -11.36 1.68 -17.10
CA TYR A 223 -10.28 1.68 -16.13
C TYR A 223 -9.29 2.81 -16.37
N GLN A 224 -8.50 3.13 -15.35
CA GLN A 224 -7.39 4.08 -15.45
C GLN A 224 -6.33 3.74 -14.38
N VAL A 225 -5.05 3.80 -14.76
CA VAL A 225 -3.95 3.87 -13.80
C VAL A 225 -3.77 5.33 -13.42
N ALA A 226 -4.51 5.78 -12.41
CA ALA A 226 -4.67 7.19 -12.06
C ALA A 226 -3.67 7.65 -11.00
N ARG A 227 -3.20 8.92 -11.13
CA ARG A 227 -2.50 9.61 -10.04
C ARG A 227 -3.55 10.29 -9.16
N CYS A 228 -3.43 10.01 -7.84
CA CYS A 228 -4.31 10.53 -6.81
C CYS A 228 -3.50 11.36 -5.81
N PHE A 229 -4.14 12.37 -5.21
CA PHE A 229 -3.50 13.35 -4.35
C PHE A 229 -4.31 13.54 -3.07
N ARG A 230 -3.69 13.41 -1.90
CA ARG A 230 -4.34 13.61 -0.60
C ARG A 230 -3.40 14.32 0.35
N ASP A 231 -3.83 15.44 0.90
CA ASP A 231 -3.09 16.19 1.93
C ASP A 231 -3.46 15.64 3.32
N GLU A 232 -2.83 14.55 3.68
CA GLU A 232 -3.02 13.80 4.93
C GLU A 232 -1.71 13.62 5.67
N ASP A 233 -1.79 13.22 6.94
CA ASP A 233 -0.63 12.80 7.72
C ASP A 233 0.02 11.55 7.11
N LEU A 234 1.31 11.64 6.83
CA LEU A 234 2.04 10.58 6.13
C LEU A 234 2.46 9.45 7.09
N ARG A 235 2.32 8.22 6.60
CA ARG A 235 2.72 6.98 7.27
C ARG A 235 3.58 6.14 6.32
N ALA A 236 4.00 4.95 6.76
CA ALA A 236 4.76 4.02 5.91
C ALA A 236 4.01 3.60 4.64
N ASP A 237 2.69 3.53 4.72
CA ASP A 237 1.76 3.12 3.67
C ASP A 237 0.96 4.29 3.04
N ARG A 238 1.34 5.55 3.32
CA ARG A 238 0.67 6.76 2.79
C ARG A 238 1.67 7.73 2.17
N GLN A 239 1.29 8.30 1.04
CA GLN A 239 2.01 9.35 0.31
C GLN A 239 1.02 10.43 -0.12
N PRO A 240 1.47 11.72 -0.22
CA PRO A 240 0.59 12.80 -0.66
C PRO A 240 0.17 12.67 -2.12
N GLU A 241 0.94 11.95 -2.91
CA GLU A 241 0.61 11.52 -4.26
C GLU A 241 0.91 10.03 -4.42
N PHE A 242 -0.05 9.28 -4.94
CA PHE A 242 0.02 7.82 -5.09
C PHE A 242 -0.72 7.37 -6.34
N THR A 243 -0.66 6.09 -6.65
CA THR A 243 -1.26 5.53 -7.86
C THR A 243 -2.34 4.53 -7.51
N GLN A 244 -3.53 4.68 -8.12
CA GLN A 244 -4.61 3.71 -8.09
C GLN A 244 -4.82 3.08 -9.46
N LEU A 245 -5.28 1.83 -9.47
CA LEU A 245 -6.00 1.27 -10.60
C LEU A 245 -7.48 1.44 -10.30
N ASP A 246 -8.11 2.38 -10.97
CA ASP A 246 -9.54 2.66 -10.88
C ASP A 246 -10.29 1.91 -11.96
N ILE A 247 -11.37 1.25 -11.57
CA ILE A 247 -12.23 0.43 -12.44
C ILE A 247 -13.68 0.81 -12.17
N GLU A 248 -14.49 0.94 -13.23
CA GLU A 248 -15.94 1.16 -13.12
C GLU A 248 -16.65 0.37 -14.21
N THR A 249 -17.82 -0.19 -13.87
CA THR A 249 -18.62 -1.02 -14.77
C THR A 249 -20.11 -0.68 -14.66
N SER A 250 -20.83 -0.72 -15.79
CA SER A 250 -22.29 -0.63 -15.82
C SER A 250 -22.92 -2.02 -15.88
N PHE A 251 -24.15 -2.15 -15.34
CA PHE A 251 -25.01 -3.35 -15.43
C PHE A 251 -24.43 -4.63 -14.79
N LEU A 252 -23.47 -4.50 -13.87
CA LEU A 252 -22.97 -5.61 -13.05
C LEU A 252 -23.33 -5.36 -11.59
N ASP A 253 -23.59 -6.44 -10.86
CA ASP A 253 -23.75 -6.41 -9.42
C ASP A 253 -22.41 -6.59 -8.68
N GLU A 254 -22.43 -6.47 -7.34
CA GLU A 254 -21.25 -6.61 -6.50
C GLU A 254 -20.61 -8.00 -6.59
N ALA A 255 -21.41 -9.06 -6.76
CA ALA A 255 -20.91 -10.42 -6.85
C ALA A 255 -20.15 -10.65 -8.16
N GLU A 256 -20.66 -10.11 -9.26
CA GLU A 256 -20.03 -10.18 -10.59
C GLU A 256 -18.73 -9.36 -10.62
N ILE A 257 -18.73 -8.16 -10.03
CA ILE A 257 -17.53 -7.30 -9.93
C ILE A 257 -16.47 -8.00 -9.09
N MET A 258 -16.81 -8.49 -7.89
CA MET A 258 -15.87 -9.21 -7.02
C MET A 258 -15.29 -10.43 -7.72
N SER A 259 -16.10 -11.24 -8.38
CA SER A 259 -15.65 -12.44 -9.11
C SER A 259 -14.66 -12.11 -10.23
N MET A 260 -14.91 -11.05 -11.00
CA MET A 260 -14.00 -10.58 -12.05
C MET A 260 -12.67 -10.08 -11.46
N MET A 261 -12.71 -9.35 -10.34
CA MET A 261 -11.51 -8.86 -9.67
C MET A 261 -10.70 -9.99 -9.00
N GLU A 262 -11.37 -11.02 -8.47
CA GLU A 262 -10.69 -12.25 -8.02
C GLU A 262 -9.91 -12.90 -9.15
N GLN A 263 -10.53 -13.04 -10.31
CA GLN A 263 -9.83 -13.60 -11.48
C GLN A 263 -8.63 -12.74 -11.87
N MET A 264 -8.77 -11.41 -11.88
CA MET A 264 -7.66 -10.49 -12.15
C MET A 264 -6.49 -10.69 -11.20
N LEU A 265 -6.76 -10.77 -9.90
CA LEU A 265 -5.73 -10.97 -8.88
C LEU A 265 -5.09 -12.36 -8.99
N ARG A 266 -5.86 -13.41 -9.25
CA ARG A 266 -5.33 -14.77 -9.44
C ARG A 266 -4.40 -14.85 -10.66
N GLU A 267 -4.80 -14.27 -11.80
CA GLU A 267 -3.95 -14.20 -12.99
C GLU A 267 -2.69 -13.37 -12.73
N LEU A 268 -2.81 -12.23 -12.05
CA LEU A 268 -1.68 -11.42 -11.67
C LEU A 268 -0.66 -12.21 -10.83
N PHE A 269 -1.12 -12.87 -9.76
CA PHE A 269 -0.24 -13.64 -8.88
C PHE A 269 0.40 -14.82 -9.61
N LYS A 270 -0.36 -15.51 -10.45
CA LYS A 270 0.18 -16.61 -11.28
C LYS A 270 1.27 -16.12 -12.22
N ASN A 271 1.01 -15.05 -12.97
CA ASN A 271 1.92 -14.59 -14.04
C ASN A 271 3.13 -13.80 -13.50
N VAL A 272 2.99 -13.13 -12.36
CA VAL A 272 4.04 -12.27 -11.80
C VAL A 272 4.85 -13.00 -10.74
N MET A 273 4.18 -13.73 -9.84
CA MET A 273 4.77 -14.38 -8.67
C MET A 273 4.89 -15.89 -8.78
N ASN A 274 4.35 -16.50 -9.85
CA ASN A 274 4.20 -17.94 -10.01
C ASN A 274 3.53 -18.60 -8.78
N THR A 275 2.50 -17.96 -8.25
CA THR A 275 1.78 -18.40 -7.04
C THR A 275 0.28 -18.47 -7.34
N ASP A 276 -0.37 -19.52 -6.85
CA ASP A 276 -1.81 -19.67 -6.95
C ASP A 276 -2.48 -19.06 -5.70
N LEU A 277 -3.55 -18.28 -5.90
CA LEU A 277 -4.42 -17.81 -4.84
C LEU A 277 -5.65 -18.72 -4.72
N PRO A 278 -6.38 -18.68 -3.59
CA PRO A 278 -7.64 -19.42 -3.41
C PRO A 278 -8.66 -19.12 -4.51
N ASP A 279 -9.56 -20.07 -4.76
CA ASP A 279 -10.68 -19.96 -5.69
C ASP A 279 -11.93 -20.60 -5.10
N PRO A 280 -12.97 -19.83 -4.73
CA PRO A 280 -13.05 -18.36 -4.65
C PRO A 280 -12.30 -17.78 -3.43
N PHE A 281 -12.17 -16.45 -3.36
CA PHE A 281 -11.73 -15.80 -2.14
C PHE A 281 -12.80 -15.94 -1.04
N PRO A 282 -12.40 -16.18 0.23
CA PRO A 282 -13.35 -16.14 1.34
C PRO A 282 -14.05 -14.78 1.42
N ARG A 283 -15.31 -14.79 1.89
CA ARG A 283 -16.08 -13.58 2.18
C ARG A 283 -16.37 -13.52 3.68
N MET A 284 -16.27 -12.34 4.25
CA MET A 284 -16.52 -12.07 5.65
C MET A 284 -17.30 -10.76 5.77
N THR A 285 -18.31 -10.71 6.64
CA THR A 285 -19.01 -9.45 6.89
C THR A 285 -18.13 -8.51 7.71
N TYR A 286 -18.34 -7.20 7.56
CA TYR A 286 -17.69 -6.19 8.41
C TYR A 286 -17.90 -6.49 9.89
N ALA A 287 -19.15 -6.81 10.28
CA ALA A 287 -19.49 -7.14 11.67
C ALA A 287 -18.67 -8.33 12.20
N GLU A 288 -18.55 -9.40 11.41
CA GLU A 288 -17.75 -10.57 11.77
C GLU A 288 -16.26 -10.23 11.88
N SER A 289 -15.74 -9.40 10.98
CA SER A 289 -14.33 -8.96 11.01
C SER A 289 -14.02 -8.14 12.26
N ILE A 290 -14.90 -7.21 12.62
CA ILE A 290 -14.74 -6.42 13.85
C ILE A 290 -14.90 -7.31 15.09
N GLU A 291 -15.86 -8.23 15.10
CA GLU A 291 -16.06 -9.14 16.22
C GLU A 291 -14.84 -10.03 16.48
N LYS A 292 -14.33 -10.71 15.44
CA LYS A 292 -13.26 -11.71 15.57
C LYS A 292 -11.86 -11.12 15.58
N TYR A 293 -11.65 -9.99 14.91
CA TYR A 293 -10.30 -9.46 14.67
C TYR A 293 -10.12 -8.03 15.14
N GLY A 294 -11.20 -7.31 15.48
CA GLY A 294 -11.16 -5.91 15.91
C GLY A 294 -10.84 -4.91 14.80
N VAL A 295 -10.84 -5.33 13.52
CA VAL A 295 -10.45 -4.51 12.39
C VAL A 295 -11.13 -4.97 11.11
N ASP A 296 -11.37 -4.07 10.18
CA ASP A 296 -11.95 -4.31 8.85
C ASP A 296 -10.98 -4.92 7.82
N ARG A 297 -9.70 -5.03 8.16
CA ARG A 297 -8.63 -5.58 7.33
C ARG A 297 -7.79 -6.62 8.08
N PRO A 298 -8.38 -7.79 8.42
CA PRO A 298 -7.69 -8.79 9.23
C PRO A 298 -6.54 -9.46 8.48
N ASP A 299 -5.42 -9.70 9.16
CA ASP A 299 -4.39 -10.62 8.67
C ASP A 299 -4.80 -12.05 9.03
N LEU A 300 -5.36 -12.77 8.06
CA LEU A 300 -5.83 -14.14 8.24
C LEU A 300 -4.69 -15.19 8.32
N ARG A 301 -3.44 -14.79 8.14
CA ARG A 301 -2.28 -15.66 8.42
C ARG A 301 -2.07 -15.88 9.91
N VAL A 302 -2.59 -14.98 10.74
CA VAL A 302 -2.51 -15.09 12.20
C VAL A 302 -3.78 -15.79 12.71
N PRO A 303 -3.70 -17.05 13.17
CA PRO A 303 -4.86 -17.85 13.58
C PRO A 303 -5.28 -17.56 15.03
N LEU A 304 -5.33 -16.28 15.40
CA LEU A 304 -5.80 -15.83 16.71
C LEU A 304 -7.08 -15.01 16.51
N GLU A 305 -8.12 -15.31 17.27
CA GLU A 305 -9.40 -14.60 17.23
C GLU A 305 -9.72 -13.98 18.59
N LEU A 306 -10.41 -12.84 18.58
CA LEU A 306 -10.98 -12.21 19.75
C LEU A 306 -12.28 -12.95 20.13
N VAL A 307 -12.49 -13.14 21.41
CA VAL A 307 -13.69 -13.78 21.95
C VAL A 307 -14.41 -12.78 22.84
N ASP A 308 -15.64 -12.41 22.48
CA ASP A 308 -16.45 -11.49 23.28
C ASP A 308 -16.85 -12.11 24.63
N LEU A 309 -16.77 -11.31 25.68
CA LEU A 309 -17.01 -11.71 27.06
C LEU A 309 -18.02 -10.81 27.79
N ALA A 310 -18.68 -9.86 27.11
CA ALA A 310 -19.51 -8.86 27.75
C ALA A 310 -20.61 -9.46 28.62
N ASP A 311 -21.29 -10.50 28.14
CA ASP A 311 -22.40 -11.16 28.85
C ASP A 311 -21.98 -11.86 30.15
N ILE A 312 -20.77 -12.46 30.21
CA ILE A 312 -20.27 -13.14 31.41
C ILE A 312 -19.52 -12.22 32.37
N MET A 313 -19.10 -11.03 31.91
CA MET A 313 -18.32 -10.08 32.72
C MET A 313 -19.13 -8.91 33.26
N LYS A 314 -20.40 -8.77 32.90
CA LYS A 314 -21.26 -7.63 33.28
C LYS A 314 -21.50 -7.52 34.79
N ASP A 315 -21.53 -8.68 35.53
CA ASP A 315 -21.88 -8.73 36.93
C ASP A 315 -20.69 -9.06 37.84
N VAL A 316 -19.44 -9.07 37.32
CA VAL A 316 -18.25 -9.31 38.12
C VAL A 316 -17.89 -8.09 38.98
N GLU A 317 -17.25 -8.31 40.12
CA GLU A 317 -16.83 -7.23 41.03
C GLU A 317 -15.72 -6.35 40.45
N PHE A 318 -14.98 -6.87 39.46
CA PHE A 318 -13.88 -6.17 38.84
C PHE A 318 -14.40 -5.10 37.86
N LYS A 319 -14.51 -3.85 38.35
CA LYS A 319 -15.08 -2.72 37.60
C LYS A 319 -14.38 -2.42 36.26
N VAL A 320 -13.12 -2.80 36.12
CA VAL A 320 -12.39 -2.68 34.84
C VAL A 320 -13.05 -3.54 33.76
N PHE A 321 -13.73 -4.62 34.13
CA PHE A 321 -14.45 -5.51 33.23
C PHE A 321 -15.95 -5.23 33.20
N SER A 322 -16.59 -5.14 34.37
CA SER A 322 -18.05 -4.93 34.43
C SER A 322 -18.47 -3.55 33.89
N GLY A 323 -17.65 -2.52 34.05
CA GLY A 323 -17.95 -1.20 33.48
C GLY A 323 -18.11 -1.22 31.95
N PRO A 324 -17.08 -1.62 31.18
CA PRO A 324 -17.20 -1.75 29.73
C PRO A 324 -18.25 -2.79 29.29
N ALA A 325 -18.46 -3.87 30.06
CA ALA A 325 -19.46 -4.88 29.74
C ALA A 325 -20.91 -4.39 29.84
N GLN A 326 -21.16 -3.37 30.65
CA GLN A 326 -22.48 -2.73 30.84
C GLN A 326 -22.66 -1.48 29.96
N ASP A 327 -21.58 -0.92 29.41
CA ASP A 327 -21.62 0.27 28.56
C ASP A 327 -21.94 -0.15 27.11
N PRO A 328 -23.00 0.39 26.48
CA PRO A 328 -23.30 0.12 25.06
C PRO A 328 -22.17 0.50 24.08
N LYS A 329 -21.30 1.46 24.46
CA LYS A 329 -20.10 1.86 23.71
C LYS A 329 -18.83 1.14 24.19
N GLY A 330 -18.96 0.23 25.17
CA GLY A 330 -17.89 -0.55 25.74
C GLY A 330 -17.70 -1.88 25.02
N ARG A 331 -16.54 -2.49 25.21
CA ARG A 331 -16.22 -3.84 24.74
C ARG A 331 -15.30 -4.53 25.75
N ILE A 332 -15.51 -5.84 25.95
CA ILE A 332 -14.56 -6.69 26.66
C ILE A 332 -14.35 -7.98 25.89
N VAL A 333 -13.10 -8.30 25.59
CA VAL A 333 -12.71 -9.47 24.80
C VAL A 333 -11.56 -10.22 25.44
N ALA A 334 -11.50 -11.52 25.17
CA ALA A 334 -10.34 -12.36 25.42
C ALA A 334 -9.57 -12.62 24.11
N LEU A 335 -8.25 -12.75 24.22
CA LEU A 335 -7.36 -13.24 23.17
C LEU A 335 -6.57 -14.42 23.71
N LYS A 336 -6.88 -15.62 23.23
CA LYS A 336 -6.14 -16.83 23.58
C LYS A 336 -4.79 -16.87 22.86
N VAL A 337 -3.73 -17.13 23.61
CA VAL A 337 -2.37 -17.30 23.08
C VAL A 337 -1.89 -18.71 23.36
N PRO A 338 -1.81 -19.58 22.34
CA PRO A 338 -1.31 -20.95 22.50
C PRO A 338 0.11 -20.95 23.08
N LYS A 339 0.35 -21.80 24.09
CA LYS A 339 1.64 -21.90 24.82
C LYS A 339 2.13 -20.57 25.42
N GLY A 340 1.22 -19.64 25.66
CA GLY A 340 1.56 -18.30 26.18
C GLY A 340 2.02 -18.29 27.65
N CYS A 341 1.89 -19.41 28.39
CA CYS A 341 2.49 -19.53 29.72
C CYS A 341 4.01 -19.39 29.72
N ASP A 342 4.67 -19.69 28.60
CA ASP A 342 6.11 -19.55 28.44
C ASP A 342 6.57 -18.08 28.36
N LEU A 343 5.65 -17.14 28.14
CA LEU A 343 5.96 -15.71 28.12
C LEU A 343 6.47 -15.25 29.48
N SER A 344 7.65 -14.66 29.48
CA SER A 344 8.24 -14.03 30.65
C SER A 344 7.44 -12.78 31.06
N ARG A 345 7.58 -12.37 32.32
CA ARG A 345 6.95 -11.14 32.81
C ARG A 345 7.36 -9.92 31.98
N LYS A 346 8.63 -9.83 31.60
CA LYS A 346 9.15 -8.72 30.75
C LYS A 346 8.41 -8.67 29.42
N GLN A 347 8.23 -9.79 28.72
CA GLN A 347 7.50 -9.83 27.45
C GLN A 347 6.03 -9.39 27.62
N ILE A 348 5.37 -9.80 28.71
CA ILE A 348 3.99 -9.37 29.01
C ILE A 348 3.95 -7.85 29.29
N ASP A 349 4.93 -7.33 30.04
CA ASP A 349 5.05 -5.89 30.30
C ASP A 349 5.32 -5.11 28.98
N ASP A 350 6.15 -5.64 28.07
CA ASP A 350 6.42 -5.07 26.75
C ASP A 350 5.12 -5.04 25.88
N TYR A 351 4.29 -6.10 25.89
CA TYR A 351 2.99 -6.11 25.22
C TYR A 351 2.00 -5.12 25.87
N THR A 352 2.05 -4.98 27.21
CA THR A 352 1.25 -3.96 27.92
C THR A 352 1.63 -2.54 27.47
N GLY A 353 2.94 -2.26 27.36
CA GLY A 353 3.43 -0.99 26.81
C GLY A 353 3.04 -0.79 25.34
N PHE A 354 3.00 -1.88 24.57
CA PHE A 354 2.62 -1.84 23.16
C PHE A 354 1.14 -1.45 22.98
N VAL A 355 0.21 -2.11 23.68
CA VAL A 355 -1.23 -1.77 23.59
C VAL A 355 -1.53 -0.38 24.15
N GLY A 356 -0.71 0.11 25.08
CA GLY A 356 -0.80 1.47 25.61
C GLY A 356 -0.68 2.55 24.53
N ARG A 357 0.05 2.30 23.44
CA ARG A 357 0.18 3.22 22.29
C ARG A 357 -1.15 3.41 21.54
N TYR A 358 -2.07 2.46 21.67
CA TYR A 358 -3.41 2.49 21.09
C TYR A 358 -4.46 2.97 22.10
N GLY A 359 -4.05 3.51 23.26
CA GLY A 359 -4.93 4.07 24.28
C GLY A 359 -5.45 3.08 25.31
N ALA A 360 -5.01 1.81 25.28
CA ALA A 360 -5.35 0.86 26.33
C ALA A 360 -4.67 1.22 27.66
N LYS A 361 -5.44 1.21 28.76
CA LYS A 361 -4.93 1.57 30.10
C LYS A 361 -4.14 0.45 30.78
N GLY A 362 -4.18 -0.76 30.23
CA GLY A 362 -3.50 -1.94 30.76
C GLY A 362 -3.84 -3.17 29.92
N LEU A 363 -3.17 -4.27 30.20
CA LEU A 363 -3.39 -5.58 29.56
C LEU A 363 -3.46 -6.65 30.66
N ALA A 364 -4.69 -6.96 31.11
CA ALA A 364 -4.89 -8.03 32.06
C ALA A 364 -4.66 -9.38 31.38
N TYR A 365 -4.19 -10.38 32.14
CA TYR A 365 -3.96 -11.71 31.61
C TYR A 365 -4.20 -12.80 32.64
N ILE A 366 -4.45 -14.02 32.16
CA ILE A 366 -4.51 -15.27 32.95
C ILE A 366 -3.61 -16.29 32.27
N LYS A 367 -2.65 -16.86 33.01
CA LYS A 367 -1.93 -18.07 32.62
C LYS A 367 -2.72 -19.32 32.99
N VAL A 368 -2.83 -20.25 32.05
CA VAL A 368 -3.58 -21.50 32.19
C VAL A 368 -2.58 -22.63 32.33
N ASN A 369 -2.24 -23.01 33.60
CA ASN A 369 -1.29 -24.09 33.85
C ASN A 369 -1.96 -25.46 33.65
N THR A 370 -3.16 -25.64 34.21
CA THR A 370 -3.93 -26.91 34.13
C THR A 370 -5.44 -26.59 34.07
N VAL A 371 -6.08 -26.88 32.96
CA VAL A 371 -7.51 -26.57 32.74
C VAL A 371 -8.41 -27.38 33.66
N THR A 372 -8.08 -28.65 33.91
CA THR A 372 -8.90 -29.57 34.73
C THR A 372 -9.01 -29.18 36.20
N ASP A 373 -8.05 -28.42 36.71
CA ASP A 373 -8.01 -27.98 38.11
C ASP A 373 -8.83 -26.68 38.32
N GLY A 374 -9.52 -26.21 37.29
CA GLY A 374 -10.35 -25.01 37.36
C GLY A 374 -9.55 -23.80 37.83
N ARG A 375 -10.04 -23.08 38.86
CA ARG A 375 -9.37 -21.90 39.43
C ARG A 375 -7.92 -22.18 39.87
N ASP A 376 -7.68 -23.34 40.50
CA ASP A 376 -6.36 -23.67 41.07
C ASP A 376 -5.32 -23.93 40.00
N GLY A 377 -5.75 -24.32 38.81
CA GLY A 377 -4.89 -24.46 37.64
C GLY A 377 -4.60 -23.15 36.90
N LEU A 378 -5.09 -22.01 37.35
CA LEU A 378 -4.91 -20.69 36.74
C LEU A 378 -4.02 -19.81 37.62
N GLN A 379 -3.28 -18.90 36.93
CA GLN A 379 -2.42 -17.94 37.62
C GLN A 379 -2.67 -16.51 37.09
N SER A 380 -3.23 -15.66 37.96
CA SER A 380 -3.41 -14.22 37.65
C SER A 380 -3.83 -13.43 38.90
N PRO A 381 -3.44 -12.13 38.97
CA PRO A 381 -3.92 -11.23 40.02
C PRO A 381 -5.42 -10.95 39.98
N ILE A 382 -6.08 -11.13 38.83
CA ILE A 382 -7.50 -10.78 38.65
C ILE A 382 -8.45 -11.92 39.07
N LEU A 383 -7.97 -13.12 39.29
CA LEU A 383 -8.78 -14.28 39.63
C LEU A 383 -9.63 -14.06 40.89
N LYS A 384 -9.12 -13.33 41.89
CA LYS A 384 -9.85 -13.02 43.13
C LYS A 384 -11.15 -12.24 42.94
N PHE A 385 -11.32 -11.60 41.76
CA PHE A 385 -12.50 -10.84 41.42
C PHE A 385 -13.47 -11.56 40.49
N LEU A 386 -13.13 -12.78 40.06
CA LEU A 386 -13.94 -13.58 39.13
C LEU A 386 -14.57 -14.76 39.87
N PRO A 387 -15.88 -14.91 39.84
CA PRO A 387 -16.56 -16.10 40.36
C PRO A 387 -16.15 -17.38 39.60
N ASP A 388 -16.23 -18.54 40.24
CA ASP A 388 -15.87 -19.84 39.64
C ASP A 388 -16.71 -20.17 38.40
N GLU A 389 -17.98 -19.77 38.40
CA GLU A 389 -18.85 -19.94 37.25
C GLU A 389 -18.37 -19.11 36.04
N VAL A 390 -17.95 -17.87 36.28
CA VAL A 390 -17.37 -17.00 35.22
C VAL A 390 -16.06 -17.59 34.68
N ILE A 391 -15.21 -18.13 35.57
CA ILE A 391 -13.98 -18.83 35.17
C ILE A 391 -14.29 -20.04 34.30
N SER A 392 -15.26 -20.86 34.70
CA SER A 392 -15.68 -22.04 33.94
C SER A 392 -16.20 -21.66 32.53
N GLN A 393 -17.05 -20.62 32.47
CA GLN A 393 -17.57 -20.12 31.20
C GLN A 393 -16.45 -19.50 30.32
N LEU A 394 -15.49 -18.79 30.92
CA LEU A 394 -14.33 -18.24 30.24
C LEU A 394 -13.48 -19.35 29.59
N ILE A 395 -13.11 -20.37 30.35
CA ILE A 395 -12.35 -21.55 29.87
C ILE A 395 -13.08 -22.20 28.69
N LYS A 396 -14.39 -22.49 28.88
CA LYS A 396 -15.19 -23.11 27.83
C LYS A 396 -15.28 -22.27 26.56
N ARG A 397 -15.52 -20.96 26.71
CA ARG A 397 -15.72 -20.06 25.57
C ARG A 397 -14.44 -19.80 24.79
N THR A 398 -13.31 -19.61 25.48
CA THR A 398 -12.01 -19.40 24.85
C THR A 398 -11.36 -20.66 24.30
N GLY A 399 -11.82 -21.85 24.79
CA GLY A 399 -11.25 -23.14 24.39
C GLY A 399 -9.75 -23.22 24.68
N VAL A 400 -9.32 -22.69 25.82
CA VAL A 400 -7.90 -22.72 26.23
C VAL A 400 -7.52 -24.14 26.67
N ALA A 401 -6.25 -24.45 26.46
CA ALA A 401 -5.62 -25.70 26.89
C ALA A 401 -4.49 -25.42 27.91
N ASP A 402 -3.95 -26.50 28.49
CA ASP A 402 -2.82 -26.41 29.41
C ASP A 402 -1.61 -25.72 28.70
N GLY A 403 -1.02 -24.76 29.38
CA GLY A 403 0.09 -23.96 28.86
C GLY A 403 -0.32 -22.70 28.08
N ASP A 404 -1.60 -22.46 27.84
CA ASP A 404 -2.08 -21.27 27.15
C ASP A 404 -2.09 -20.03 28.07
N LEU A 405 -2.18 -18.86 27.44
CA LEU A 405 -2.40 -17.60 28.14
C LEU A 405 -3.59 -16.86 27.50
N ILE A 406 -4.38 -16.21 28.33
CA ILE A 406 -5.48 -15.32 27.89
C ILE A 406 -5.07 -13.89 28.18
N PHE A 407 -5.06 -13.02 27.17
CA PHE A 407 -5.05 -11.58 27.35
C PHE A 407 -6.47 -11.02 27.29
N PHE A 408 -6.72 -9.89 27.98
CA PHE A 408 -8.02 -9.23 28.01
C PHE A 408 -7.90 -7.80 27.51
N GLY A 409 -8.79 -7.44 26.57
CA GLY A 409 -9.05 -6.06 26.19
C GLY A 409 -10.36 -5.59 26.84
N ALA A 410 -10.33 -4.49 27.57
CA ALA A 410 -11.52 -3.92 28.21
C ALA A 410 -11.49 -2.39 28.19
N GLY A 411 -12.56 -1.74 27.70
CA GLY A 411 -12.64 -0.28 27.56
C GLY A 411 -13.69 0.14 26.53
N SER A 412 -13.52 1.33 25.93
CA SER A 412 -14.34 1.72 24.79
C SER A 412 -14.12 0.75 23.61
N ALA A 413 -15.16 0.45 22.84
CA ALA A 413 -15.08 -0.49 21.72
C ALA A 413 -13.95 -0.11 20.74
N HIS A 414 -13.82 1.18 20.41
CA HIS A 414 -12.75 1.68 19.54
C HIS A 414 -11.34 1.35 20.09
N THR A 415 -11.07 1.67 21.36
CA THR A 415 -9.75 1.40 21.98
C THR A 415 -9.45 -0.11 22.05
N VAL A 416 -10.45 -0.93 22.40
CA VAL A 416 -10.30 -2.38 22.49
C VAL A 416 -10.01 -2.96 21.10
N ASN A 417 -10.75 -2.54 20.08
CA ASN A 417 -10.58 -2.98 18.72
C ASN A 417 -9.17 -2.68 18.21
N GLU A 418 -8.75 -1.42 18.25
CA GLU A 418 -7.42 -1.01 17.77
C GLU A 418 -6.28 -1.71 18.53
N SER A 419 -6.35 -1.73 19.86
CA SER A 419 -5.27 -2.31 20.67
C SER A 419 -5.17 -3.82 20.55
N MET A 420 -6.31 -4.53 20.54
CA MET A 420 -6.31 -5.99 20.48
C MET A 420 -6.06 -6.52 19.06
N ALA A 421 -6.51 -5.83 18.02
CA ALA A 421 -6.15 -6.14 16.65
C ALA A 421 -4.65 -6.02 16.43
N ALA A 422 -4.03 -4.93 16.90
CA ALA A 422 -2.59 -4.74 16.81
C ALA A 422 -1.82 -5.80 17.63
N LEU A 423 -2.27 -6.09 18.85
CA LEU A 423 -1.67 -7.11 19.71
C LEU A 423 -1.71 -8.49 19.08
N ARG A 424 -2.86 -8.86 18.49
CA ARG A 424 -3.07 -10.12 17.79
C ARG A 424 -2.02 -10.34 16.70
N VAL A 425 -1.83 -9.34 15.84
CA VAL A 425 -0.85 -9.41 14.73
C VAL A 425 0.57 -9.49 15.30
N ARG A 426 0.89 -8.67 16.29
CA ARG A 426 2.19 -8.66 16.95
C ARG A 426 2.54 -10.02 17.57
N LEU A 427 1.63 -10.60 18.34
CA LEU A 427 1.80 -11.94 18.93
C LEU A 427 1.96 -13.02 17.86
N GLY A 428 1.17 -12.94 16.78
CA GLY A 428 1.28 -13.87 15.65
C GLY A 428 2.67 -13.95 15.06
N HIS A 429 3.31 -12.80 14.87
CA HIS A 429 4.67 -12.72 14.34
C HIS A 429 5.74 -13.05 15.38
N ASP A 430 5.67 -12.47 16.57
CA ASP A 430 6.69 -12.67 17.63
C ASP A 430 6.78 -14.15 18.09
N LEU A 431 5.66 -14.88 18.06
CA LEU A 431 5.57 -16.27 18.46
C LEU A 431 5.65 -17.27 17.30
N GLY A 432 5.83 -16.79 16.08
CA GLY A 432 5.89 -17.65 14.89
C GLY A 432 4.58 -18.39 14.58
N LEU A 433 3.43 -17.81 14.98
CA LEU A 433 2.10 -18.37 14.73
C LEU A 433 1.53 -17.95 13.37
N ALA A 434 2.11 -16.93 12.75
CA ALA A 434 1.68 -16.45 11.46
C ALA A 434 2.02 -17.48 10.36
N GLU A 435 1.01 -17.91 9.62
CA GLU A 435 1.18 -18.82 8.48
C GLU A 435 1.86 -18.12 7.30
N ALA A 436 2.62 -18.88 6.54
CA ALA A 436 3.21 -18.40 5.29
C ALA A 436 2.15 -18.28 4.18
N GLY A 437 2.47 -17.48 3.14
CA GLY A 437 1.68 -17.38 1.92
C GLY A 437 0.71 -16.19 1.91
N TRP A 438 -0.29 -16.29 1.05
CA TRP A 438 -1.22 -15.21 0.75
C TRP A 438 -2.63 -15.61 1.16
N ARG A 439 -3.28 -14.77 1.94
CA ARG A 439 -4.64 -14.99 2.48
C ARG A 439 -5.53 -13.80 2.09
N PRO A 440 -6.05 -13.78 0.84
CA PRO A 440 -7.03 -12.77 0.45
C PRO A 440 -8.38 -13.05 1.11
N VAL A 441 -9.14 -11.99 1.38
CA VAL A 441 -10.53 -12.05 1.87
C VAL A 441 -11.29 -10.83 1.39
N TRP A 442 -12.57 -11.01 1.04
CA TRP A 442 -13.50 -9.92 0.84
C TRP A 442 -14.18 -9.58 2.15
N ILE A 443 -14.18 -8.29 2.48
CA ILE A 443 -15.03 -7.74 3.54
C ILE A 443 -16.24 -7.11 2.87
N VAL A 444 -17.42 -7.46 3.34
CA VAL A 444 -18.71 -7.05 2.77
C VAL A 444 -19.67 -6.60 3.88
N ASP A 445 -20.85 -6.11 3.51
CA ASP A 445 -21.90 -5.70 4.44
C ASP A 445 -21.41 -4.62 5.43
N PHE A 446 -20.75 -3.61 4.92
CA PHE A 446 -20.32 -2.46 5.71
C PHE A 446 -21.53 -1.63 6.16
N PRO A 447 -21.48 -1.01 7.37
CA PRO A 447 -22.42 0.05 7.71
C PRO A 447 -22.41 1.17 6.66
N MET A 448 -23.57 1.70 6.31
CA MET A 448 -23.68 2.82 5.37
C MET A 448 -23.13 4.10 5.99
N PHE A 449 -23.40 4.29 7.28
CA PHE A 449 -23.07 5.50 8.03
C PHE A 449 -22.40 5.18 9.35
N GLU A 450 -21.58 6.12 9.80
CA GLU A 450 -21.03 6.18 11.14
C GLU A 450 -21.48 7.49 11.81
N TRP A 451 -21.80 7.44 13.11
CA TRP A 451 -22.19 8.60 13.85
C TRP A 451 -20.98 9.37 14.39
N ASP A 452 -20.80 10.61 13.98
CA ASP A 452 -19.78 11.50 14.50
C ASP A 452 -20.34 12.26 15.73
N ASP A 453 -19.93 11.85 16.92
CA ASP A 453 -20.34 12.48 18.20
C ASP A 453 -19.90 13.97 18.28
N LYS A 454 -18.82 14.36 17.60
CA LYS A 454 -18.31 15.75 17.63
C LYS A 454 -19.09 16.64 16.68
N ALA A 455 -19.36 16.16 15.50
CA ALA A 455 -20.13 16.89 14.50
C ALA A 455 -21.65 16.74 14.70
N ASN A 456 -22.10 15.82 15.58
CA ASN A 456 -23.49 15.50 15.86
C ASN A 456 -24.29 15.19 14.58
N ARG A 457 -23.71 14.38 13.70
CA ARG A 457 -24.30 13.97 12.41
C ARG A 457 -23.74 12.63 11.94
N TYR A 458 -24.42 12.03 10.97
CA TYR A 458 -23.86 10.90 10.24
C TYR A 458 -22.74 11.32 9.30
N THR A 459 -21.75 10.46 9.15
CA THR A 459 -20.71 10.49 8.09
C THR A 459 -20.80 9.21 7.29
N ALA A 460 -20.52 9.27 5.99
CA ALA A 460 -20.44 8.06 5.18
C ALA A 460 -19.16 7.29 5.54
N LEU A 461 -19.28 5.97 5.72
CA LEU A 461 -18.11 5.14 6.03
C LEU A 461 -17.14 5.07 4.84
N HIS A 462 -17.67 4.98 3.62
CA HIS A 462 -16.88 5.01 2.38
C HIS A 462 -16.96 6.40 1.72
N HIS A 463 -18.00 6.63 0.90
CA HIS A 463 -18.24 7.92 0.25
C HIS A 463 -19.74 8.14 0.01
N PRO A 464 -20.18 9.38 -0.19
CA PRO A 464 -21.61 9.73 -0.30
C PRO A 464 -22.35 9.11 -1.50
N PHE A 465 -21.63 8.53 -2.45
CA PHE A 465 -22.18 7.94 -3.68
C PHE A 465 -22.32 6.43 -3.60
N THR A 466 -21.97 5.80 -2.47
CA THR A 466 -22.15 4.38 -2.21
C THR A 466 -23.64 4.06 -2.09
N ALA A 467 -24.10 3.02 -2.78
CA ALA A 467 -25.49 2.59 -2.68
C ALA A 467 -25.78 1.92 -1.32
N PRO A 468 -26.91 2.27 -0.67
CA PRO A 468 -27.42 1.52 0.47
C PRO A 468 -27.96 0.16 0.03
N ALA A 469 -28.13 -0.75 0.98
CA ALA A 469 -28.74 -2.06 0.75
C ALA A 469 -30.27 -1.98 0.48
N SER A 470 -30.87 -0.80 0.61
CA SER A 470 -32.29 -0.56 0.32
C SER A 470 -32.49 0.53 -0.74
N ASP A 471 -33.45 0.30 -1.62
CA ASP A 471 -33.88 1.24 -2.64
C ASP A 471 -35.05 2.16 -2.18
N SER A 472 -35.42 2.13 -0.89
CA SER A 472 -36.50 2.92 -0.32
C SER A 472 -35.97 4.13 0.47
N PRO A 473 -36.24 5.39 0.03
CA PRO A 473 -35.89 6.58 0.80
C PRO A 473 -36.49 6.61 2.22
N ALA A 474 -37.69 6.03 2.40
CA ALA A 474 -38.34 5.96 3.70
C ALA A 474 -37.62 4.99 4.64
N GLU A 475 -37.27 3.81 4.16
CA GLU A 475 -36.52 2.82 4.93
C GLU A 475 -35.11 3.33 5.29
N LEU A 476 -34.45 4.00 4.36
CA LEU A 476 -33.13 4.59 4.58
C LEU A 476 -33.14 5.62 5.71
N LYS A 477 -34.18 6.46 5.79
CA LYS A 477 -34.36 7.43 6.89
C LYS A 477 -34.68 6.75 8.21
N ASP A 478 -35.55 5.75 8.19
CA ASP A 478 -35.99 5.04 9.42
C ASP A 478 -34.86 4.20 10.04
N LYS A 479 -34.06 3.56 9.19
CA LYS A 479 -33.00 2.63 9.61
C LYS A 479 -31.58 3.17 9.44
N ALA A 480 -31.37 4.48 9.34
CA ALA A 480 -30.06 5.06 9.04
C ALA A 480 -28.93 4.52 9.94
N ALA A 481 -29.19 4.32 11.24
CA ALA A 481 -28.20 3.82 12.19
C ALA A 481 -27.74 2.38 11.96
N THR A 482 -28.54 1.57 11.26
CA THR A 482 -28.27 0.14 11.01
C THR A 482 -28.25 -0.22 9.52
N MET A 483 -28.39 0.76 8.66
CA MET A 483 -28.38 0.57 7.21
C MET A 483 -27.02 0.06 6.76
N LEU A 484 -27.02 -1.03 6.01
CA LEU A 484 -25.83 -1.54 5.34
C LEU A 484 -25.64 -0.86 3.99
N SER A 485 -24.42 -0.82 3.53
CA SER A 485 -24.04 -0.38 2.20
C SER A 485 -23.71 -1.57 1.29
N ARG A 486 -23.76 -1.34 -0.02
CA ARG A 486 -23.31 -2.28 -1.04
C ARG A 486 -21.82 -2.06 -1.37
N ALA A 487 -21.01 -1.85 -0.32
CA ALA A 487 -19.56 -1.72 -0.40
C ALA A 487 -18.87 -3.07 -0.18
N TYR A 488 -17.67 -3.20 -0.73
CA TYR A 488 -16.83 -4.39 -0.63
C TYR A 488 -15.36 -4.00 -0.72
N ASP A 489 -14.55 -4.52 0.20
CA ASP A 489 -13.10 -4.31 0.21
C ASP A 489 -12.38 -5.65 0.07
N VAL A 490 -11.32 -5.67 -0.72
CA VAL A 490 -10.41 -6.82 -0.77
C VAL A 490 -9.19 -6.57 0.09
N VAL A 491 -9.01 -7.48 1.03
CA VAL A 491 -7.91 -7.46 2.00
C VAL A 491 -6.92 -8.58 1.68
N LEU A 492 -5.64 -8.30 1.73
CA LEU A 492 -4.56 -9.25 1.52
C LEU A 492 -3.55 -9.14 2.66
N ASN A 493 -3.41 -10.21 3.46
CA ASN A 493 -2.41 -10.27 4.54
C ASN A 493 -2.46 -9.05 5.49
N GLY A 494 -3.66 -8.64 5.90
CA GLY A 494 -3.84 -7.52 6.83
C GLY A 494 -3.80 -6.12 6.21
N SER A 495 -3.77 -6.05 4.89
CA SER A 495 -3.79 -4.79 4.15
C SER A 495 -4.96 -4.76 3.18
N GLU A 496 -5.79 -3.74 3.25
CA GLU A 496 -6.76 -3.41 2.21
C GLU A 496 -5.99 -3.02 0.95
N ILE A 497 -6.11 -3.81 -0.11
CA ILE A 497 -5.46 -3.57 -1.40
C ILE A 497 -6.40 -2.92 -2.41
N GLY A 498 -7.70 -2.97 -2.18
CA GLY A 498 -8.71 -2.33 -3.01
C GLY A 498 -10.05 -2.27 -2.32
N GLY A 499 -10.77 -1.18 -2.57
CA GLY A 499 -12.12 -0.96 -2.06
C GLY A 499 -13.06 -0.48 -3.16
N GLY A 500 -14.31 -0.91 -3.08
CA GLY A 500 -15.32 -0.61 -4.07
C GLY A 500 -16.75 -0.63 -3.55
N SER A 501 -17.68 -0.24 -4.40
CA SER A 501 -19.11 -0.33 -4.10
C SER A 501 -19.97 -0.31 -5.36
N ILE A 502 -21.22 -0.71 -5.23
CA ILE A 502 -22.27 -0.27 -6.15
C ILE A 502 -22.58 1.19 -5.84
N ARG A 503 -22.86 1.98 -6.89
CA ARG A 503 -23.10 3.42 -6.75
C ARG A 503 -24.60 3.70 -6.76
N ILE A 504 -24.97 4.81 -6.14
CA ILE A 504 -26.33 5.34 -6.26
C ILE A 504 -26.53 5.81 -7.68
N HIS A 505 -27.61 5.34 -8.33
CA HIS A 505 -28.00 5.72 -9.68
C HIS A 505 -29.40 6.37 -9.74
N LYS A 506 -30.09 6.48 -8.57
CA LYS A 506 -31.40 7.10 -8.43
C LYS A 506 -31.28 8.43 -7.70
N THR A 507 -31.88 9.48 -8.24
CA THR A 507 -31.79 10.85 -7.69
C THR A 507 -32.37 10.95 -6.28
N ASP A 508 -33.55 10.35 -6.04
CA ASP A 508 -34.24 10.39 -4.74
C ASP A 508 -33.44 9.71 -3.61
N ILE A 509 -32.74 8.62 -3.92
CA ILE A 509 -31.83 7.97 -2.97
C ILE A 509 -30.62 8.88 -2.68
N GLN A 510 -30.03 9.49 -3.74
CA GLN A 510 -28.87 10.37 -3.55
C GLN A 510 -29.19 11.60 -2.70
N GLU A 511 -30.36 12.23 -2.95
CA GLU A 511 -30.84 13.36 -2.16
C GLU A 511 -31.10 12.94 -0.70
N THR A 512 -31.65 11.75 -0.48
CA THR A 512 -31.87 11.22 0.87
C THR A 512 -30.56 10.99 1.62
N VAL A 513 -29.56 10.40 0.95
CA VAL A 513 -28.22 10.19 1.54
C VAL A 513 -27.58 11.52 1.90
N PHE A 514 -27.61 12.51 1.01
CA PHE A 514 -27.07 13.85 1.32
C PHE A 514 -27.76 14.49 2.53
N GLY A 515 -29.10 14.39 2.60
CA GLY A 515 -29.84 14.90 3.75
C GLY A 515 -29.44 14.23 5.07
N LEU A 516 -29.20 12.91 5.10
CA LEU A 516 -28.73 12.19 6.29
C LEU A 516 -27.30 12.59 6.69
N LEU A 517 -26.45 12.93 5.71
CA LEU A 517 -25.09 13.43 5.96
C LEU A 517 -25.03 14.89 6.38
N GLY A 518 -26.20 15.58 6.42
CA GLY A 518 -26.29 17.01 6.75
C GLY A 518 -25.78 17.92 5.63
N ILE A 519 -25.76 17.44 4.39
CA ILE A 519 -25.45 18.22 3.18
C ILE A 519 -26.79 18.77 2.65
N ASP A 520 -26.97 20.07 2.75
CA ASP A 520 -28.18 20.73 2.25
C ASP A 520 -28.19 20.85 0.72
N GLU A 521 -29.32 21.29 0.15
CA GLU A 521 -29.50 21.36 -1.30
C GLU A 521 -28.52 22.37 -1.95
N GLU A 522 -28.20 23.47 -1.31
CA GLU A 522 -27.28 24.49 -1.83
C GLU A 522 -25.84 23.94 -1.85
N GLU A 523 -25.41 23.33 -0.75
CA GLU A 523 -24.11 22.68 -0.64
C GLU A 523 -23.97 21.51 -1.63
N ALA A 524 -25.00 20.67 -1.76
CA ALA A 524 -25.04 19.57 -2.72
C ALA A 524 -24.91 20.06 -4.17
N ARG A 525 -25.63 21.14 -4.50
CA ARG A 525 -25.53 21.76 -5.84
C ARG A 525 -24.17 22.41 -6.07
N ASP A 526 -23.62 23.10 -5.09
CA ASP A 526 -22.30 23.69 -5.27
C ASP A 526 -21.23 22.62 -5.46
N LYS A 527 -21.20 21.56 -4.65
CA LYS A 527 -20.14 20.55 -4.68
C LYS A 527 -20.35 19.50 -5.80
N PHE A 528 -21.57 19.05 -6.01
CA PHE A 528 -21.91 17.87 -6.82
C PHE A 528 -22.97 18.14 -7.89
N GLY A 529 -23.31 19.41 -8.17
CA GLY A 529 -24.39 19.78 -9.10
C GLY A 529 -24.27 19.11 -10.46
N PHE A 530 -23.06 19.01 -11.00
CA PHE A 530 -22.81 18.35 -12.28
C PHE A 530 -23.14 16.85 -12.26
N LEU A 531 -22.89 16.15 -11.15
CA LEU A 531 -23.25 14.73 -10.99
C LEU A 531 -24.78 14.57 -10.81
N LEU A 532 -25.39 15.42 -9.96
CA LEU A 532 -26.84 15.42 -9.75
C LEU A 532 -27.62 15.71 -11.03
N ASP A 533 -27.10 16.59 -11.87
CA ASP A 533 -27.70 16.87 -13.17
C ASP A 533 -27.54 15.69 -14.13
N ALA A 534 -26.37 15.04 -14.15
CA ALA A 534 -26.14 13.87 -14.98
C ALA A 534 -27.04 12.69 -14.61
N LEU A 535 -27.33 12.46 -13.31
CA LEU A 535 -28.26 11.43 -12.84
C LEU A 535 -29.66 11.55 -13.48
N LYS A 536 -30.11 12.77 -13.77
CA LYS A 536 -31.43 13.04 -14.37
C LYS A 536 -31.57 12.58 -15.83
N TYR A 537 -30.44 12.38 -16.51
CA TYR A 537 -30.44 12.03 -17.94
C TYR A 537 -30.30 10.52 -18.21
N GLY A 538 -30.61 9.68 -17.24
CA GLY A 538 -30.60 8.22 -17.41
C GLY A 538 -29.28 7.57 -16.99
N CYS A 539 -29.04 7.56 -15.69
CA CYS A 539 -27.89 6.88 -15.11
C CYS A 539 -28.11 5.36 -15.06
N PRO A 540 -27.24 4.53 -15.63
CA PRO A 540 -27.34 3.09 -15.50
C PRO A 540 -26.96 2.64 -14.07
N PRO A 541 -27.45 1.49 -13.59
CA PRO A 541 -26.83 0.83 -12.45
C PRO A 541 -25.35 0.59 -12.73
N HIS A 542 -24.49 0.99 -11.82
CA HIS A 542 -23.04 0.87 -12.00
C HIS A 542 -22.32 0.68 -10.66
N GLY A 543 -21.13 0.16 -10.74
CA GLY A 543 -20.26 -0.06 -9.60
C GLY A 543 -18.81 -0.24 -10.03
N GLY A 544 -17.91 -0.19 -9.09
CA GLY A 544 -16.50 -0.30 -9.39
C GLY A 544 -15.63 -0.45 -8.16
N ILE A 545 -14.33 -0.47 -8.38
CA ILE A 545 -13.32 -0.66 -7.34
C ILE A 545 -12.08 0.17 -7.68
N ALA A 546 -11.34 0.56 -6.65
CA ALA A 546 -10.02 1.18 -6.80
C ALA A 546 -8.98 0.34 -6.05
N PHE A 547 -7.92 -0.08 -6.75
CA PHE A 547 -6.78 -0.76 -6.13
C PHE A 547 -5.64 0.22 -5.87
N GLY A 548 -5.11 0.22 -4.64
CA GLY A 548 -3.90 0.95 -4.29
C GLY A 548 -2.67 0.27 -4.87
N LEU A 549 -2.23 0.67 -6.06
CA LEU A 549 -1.11 0.01 -6.77
C LEU A 549 0.20 0.05 -5.97
N ASP A 550 0.48 1.16 -5.29
CA ASP A 550 1.70 1.28 -4.48
C ASP A 550 1.70 0.26 -3.34
N ARG A 551 0.55 0.06 -2.68
CA ARG A 551 0.37 -0.91 -1.59
C ARG A 551 0.45 -2.36 -2.10
N LEU A 552 -0.22 -2.66 -3.21
CA LEU A 552 -0.16 -3.98 -3.85
C LEU A 552 1.28 -4.35 -4.22
N VAL A 553 1.99 -3.45 -4.88
CA VAL A 553 3.40 -3.68 -5.27
C VAL A 553 4.31 -3.78 -4.05
N MET A 554 4.07 -3.01 -2.98
CA MET A 554 4.80 -3.10 -1.71
C MET A 554 4.70 -4.51 -1.12
N LEU A 555 3.48 -5.06 -1.06
CA LEU A 555 3.25 -6.43 -0.57
C LEU A 555 3.97 -7.47 -1.43
N LEU A 556 3.81 -7.40 -2.75
CA LEU A 556 4.45 -8.32 -3.70
C LEU A 556 5.99 -8.24 -3.66
N ALA A 557 6.54 -7.07 -3.38
CA ALA A 557 7.98 -6.85 -3.25
C ALA A 557 8.55 -7.23 -1.88
N GLY A 558 7.69 -7.58 -0.90
CA GLY A 558 8.10 -7.78 0.49
C GLY A 558 8.75 -6.53 1.10
N ALA A 559 8.31 -5.33 0.69
CA ALA A 559 8.84 -4.07 1.17
C ALA A 559 8.03 -3.55 2.38
N GLU A 560 8.70 -2.83 3.28
CA GLU A 560 8.09 -2.29 4.51
C GLU A 560 7.40 -0.93 4.29
N SER A 561 7.72 -0.26 3.19
CA SER A 561 7.19 1.07 2.87
C SER A 561 6.88 1.20 1.38
N ILE A 562 5.77 1.90 1.05
CA ILE A 562 5.45 2.24 -0.34
C ILE A 562 6.51 3.12 -1.00
N ARG A 563 7.32 3.86 -0.22
CA ARG A 563 8.45 4.64 -0.74
C ARG A 563 9.51 3.77 -1.42
N ASP A 564 9.59 2.51 -1.05
CA ASP A 564 10.53 1.56 -1.64
C ASP A 564 10.10 1.03 -3.01
N VAL A 565 8.83 1.19 -3.36
CA VAL A 565 8.27 0.74 -4.65
C VAL A 565 7.81 1.89 -5.55
N MET A 566 8.17 3.12 -5.18
CA MET A 566 7.97 4.35 -5.97
C MET A 566 9.32 4.88 -6.44
N ALA A 567 9.41 5.37 -7.69
CA ALA A 567 10.66 5.89 -8.22
C ALA A 567 11.13 7.14 -7.43
N PHE A 568 10.26 8.13 -7.24
CA PHE A 568 10.56 9.39 -6.55
C PHE A 568 9.47 9.71 -5.52
N PRO A 569 9.44 9.01 -4.37
CA PRO A 569 8.47 9.29 -3.31
C PRO A 569 8.80 10.58 -2.58
N LYS A 570 7.83 11.11 -1.84
CA LYS A 570 8.06 12.18 -0.86
C LYS A 570 8.55 11.59 0.48
N THR A 571 9.28 12.40 1.24
CA THR A 571 9.64 12.10 2.65
C THR A 571 8.39 12.09 3.53
N GLN A 572 8.55 11.71 4.80
CA GLN A 572 7.47 11.82 5.81
C GLN A 572 6.97 13.26 6.03
N THR A 573 7.80 14.26 5.70
CA THR A 573 7.45 15.69 5.76
C THR A 573 6.95 16.24 4.42
N ALA A 574 6.49 15.37 3.51
CA ALA A 574 5.96 15.72 2.19
C ALA A 574 6.94 16.49 1.28
N SER A 575 8.25 16.33 1.46
CA SER A 575 9.27 16.97 0.63
C SER A 575 9.88 16.00 -0.39
N CYS A 576 10.39 16.55 -1.49
CA CYS A 576 11.10 15.81 -2.54
C CYS A 576 12.59 16.20 -2.52
N PRO A 577 13.47 15.45 -1.87
CA PRO A 577 14.87 15.84 -1.71
C PRO A 577 15.63 16.06 -3.03
N PRO A 578 15.42 15.25 -4.10
CA PRO A 578 16.14 15.46 -5.36
C PRO A 578 15.81 16.79 -6.04
N THR A 579 14.57 17.27 -5.92
CA THR A 579 14.09 18.50 -6.56
C THR A 579 13.99 19.68 -5.59
N GLN A 580 14.17 19.43 -4.28
CA GLN A 580 13.99 20.38 -3.19
C GLN A 580 12.56 20.97 -3.15
N ALA A 581 11.58 20.24 -3.66
CA ALA A 581 10.17 20.64 -3.57
C ALA A 581 9.59 20.27 -2.19
N PRO A 582 8.66 21.09 -1.61
CA PRO A 582 8.20 22.38 -2.11
C PRO A 582 9.27 23.48 -1.99
N SER A 583 9.27 24.43 -2.91
CA SER A 583 10.22 25.54 -2.94
C SER A 583 9.50 26.89 -2.89
N GLY A 584 10.26 27.95 -2.62
CA GLY A 584 9.74 29.33 -2.63
C GLY A 584 9.26 29.75 -4.01
N VAL A 585 8.28 30.66 -4.02
CA VAL A 585 7.70 31.25 -5.24
C VAL A 585 8.04 32.74 -5.25
N ALA A 586 8.43 33.28 -6.42
CA ALA A 586 8.72 34.69 -6.58
C ALA A 586 7.44 35.56 -6.41
N ASP A 587 7.58 36.75 -5.81
CA ASP A 587 6.45 37.66 -5.59
C ASP A 587 5.74 38.07 -6.89
N SER A 588 6.48 38.17 -8.01
CA SER A 588 5.88 38.40 -9.33
C SER A 588 4.91 37.29 -9.75
N GLN A 589 5.28 36.03 -9.52
CA GLN A 589 4.42 34.89 -9.82
C GLN A 589 3.17 34.85 -8.91
N LEU A 590 3.32 35.18 -7.63
CA LEU A 590 2.18 35.31 -6.72
C LEU A 590 1.23 36.41 -7.19
N LYS A 591 1.77 37.55 -7.61
CA LYS A 591 0.97 38.66 -8.14
C LYS A 591 0.19 38.26 -9.41
N ASP A 592 0.81 37.53 -10.32
CA ASP A 592 0.16 37.02 -11.53
C ASP A 592 -0.99 36.06 -11.23
N LEU A 593 -0.91 35.36 -10.10
CA LEU A 593 -1.95 34.46 -9.59
C LEU A 593 -3.00 35.16 -8.73
N GLY A 594 -2.88 36.48 -8.49
CA GLY A 594 -3.74 37.20 -7.55
C GLY A 594 -3.56 36.79 -6.09
N LEU A 595 -2.40 36.23 -5.75
CA LEU A 595 -2.08 35.75 -4.40
C LEU A 595 -1.11 36.69 -3.68
N ARG A 596 -1.11 36.57 -2.36
CA ARG A 596 -0.17 37.28 -1.49
C ARG A 596 0.41 36.33 -0.45
N ARG A 597 1.74 36.33 -0.30
CA ARG A 597 2.40 35.61 0.80
C ARG A 597 2.00 36.24 2.16
N ARG A 598 1.54 35.39 3.10
CA ARG A 598 1.39 35.84 4.48
C ARG A 598 2.77 36.08 5.07
N LYS A 599 2.98 37.27 5.66
CA LYS A 599 4.22 37.57 6.38
C LYS A 599 4.37 36.63 7.58
N THR A 600 5.58 36.16 7.79
CA THR A 600 5.92 35.41 9.01
C THR A 600 5.87 36.31 10.23
N GLN A 601 5.72 35.76 11.43
CA GLN A 601 5.71 36.55 12.66
C GLN A 601 7.01 37.35 12.83
N ALA A 602 8.15 36.78 12.45
CA ALA A 602 9.45 37.45 12.48
C ALA A 602 9.53 38.69 11.53
N GLU A 603 8.93 38.59 10.33
CA GLU A 603 8.84 39.72 9.39
C GLU A 603 7.91 40.82 9.90
N ILE A 604 6.80 40.44 10.55
CA ILE A 604 5.86 41.39 11.18
C ILE A 604 6.55 42.11 12.34
N ASP A 605 7.29 41.40 13.17
CA ASP A 605 7.99 41.97 14.32
C ASP A 605 9.17 42.87 13.89
N ALA A 606 9.88 42.50 12.83
CA ALA A 606 10.93 43.33 12.24
C ALA A 606 10.39 44.67 11.68
N GLU A 607 9.21 44.65 11.04
CA GLU A 607 8.55 45.89 10.56
C GLU A 607 8.03 46.78 11.67
N LYS A 608 7.75 46.28 12.87
CA LYS A 608 7.34 47.07 14.04
C LYS A 608 8.49 47.73 14.77
N THR A 609 9.71 47.22 14.56
CA THR A 609 10.94 47.69 15.23
C THR A 609 11.81 48.60 14.37
N GLY A 610 11.51 48.78 13.08
CA GLY A 610 12.15 49.74 12.17
C GLY A 610 11.21 50.90 11.85
#